data_028c33fd2cb3aa374bc313efe77da07e
#
_entry.id   028c33fd2cb3aa374bc313efe77da07e
#
_cell.length_a   1.000
_cell.length_b   1.000
_cell.length_c   1.000
_cell.angle_alpha   90.00
_cell.angle_beta   90.00
_cell.angle_gamma   90.00
#
_symmetry.space_group_name_H-M   'P 1'
#
loop_
_entity.id
_entity.type
_entity.pdbx_description
1 polymer ?
#
loop_
_entity_poly.entity_id
_entity_poly.type
_entity_poly.pdbx_seq_one_letter_code
_entity_poly.pdbx_strand_id
1 'polypeptide(L)'
;TNLHALRNAARQETRALAEERARHPFDDIEMAPLDYLPKAWSEPDGVLQDTVYEAYDLQAIRIDSAVEHPTALVQSAAMASVPPPVPTYRPVLPKTLVADGLLSAPQLESVIYAGNAHETHLKGWFKRGEIEGRLMAAAEGDEAAFRLRKGWFLGDGTGCGKGRQVAGIILDNWLKGRRRAAWVSKSDKLIEDARRDWMALGGRESDIVPLSKFRQGSDIRLPEGILFVTYATLRSAEREGKASRLDQVTSWLGEGFDGVIAFDESHAMANAAGEKSDRGDKKASQQGLAGLALQNAAPDARVLYVSATGATVVGNLAYASRLGLWGTGDFPFVTRAEFVAAMEAGGIAAMEMISRDL
;
A
#
# COMPACT_ATOMS: atom_id res chain seq x y z
N THR A 1 -29.02 -48.77 -20.94
CA THR A 1 -27.58 -48.54 -20.60
C THR A 1 -27.09 -47.19 -21.08
N ASN A 2 -27.65 -46.63 -22.16
CA ASN A 2 -27.20 -45.40 -22.79
C ASN A 2 -27.61 -44.12 -21.99
N LEU A 3 -28.77 -44.12 -21.32
CA LEU A 3 -29.31 -42.94 -20.67
C LEU A 3 -28.50 -42.56 -19.40
N HIS A 4 -27.99 -43.57 -18.68
CA HIS A 4 -27.16 -43.34 -17.51
C HIS A 4 -25.79 -42.80 -17.86
N ALA A 5 -25.19 -43.28 -18.93
CA ALA A 5 -23.92 -42.77 -19.45
C ALA A 5 -24.05 -41.31 -19.92
N LEU A 6 -25.14 -40.98 -20.61
CA LEU A 6 -25.43 -39.61 -21.07
C LEU A 6 -25.64 -38.64 -19.89
N ARG A 7 -26.34 -39.07 -18.83
CA ARG A 7 -26.53 -38.26 -17.61
C ARG A 7 -25.22 -38.05 -16.87
N ASN A 8 -24.35 -39.05 -16.82
CA ASN A 8 -23.04 -38.91 -16.17
C ASN A 8 -22.11 -38.00 -16.97
N ALA A 9 -22.10 -38.11 -18.30
CA ALA A 9 -21.36 -37.20 -19.15
C ALA A 9 -21.82 -35.75 -19.00
N ALA A 10 -23.14 -35.49 -19.03
CA ALA A 10 -23.68 -34.16 -18.81
C ALA A 10 -23.37 -33.58 -17.45
N ARG A 11 -23.36 -34.42 -16.38
CA ARG A 11 -22.96 -34.01 -15.04
C ARG A 11 -21.46 -33.68 -14.95
N GLN A 12 -20.61 -34.47 -15.63
CA GLN A 12 -19.18 -34.21 -15.67
C GLN A 12 -18.88 -32.92 -16.45
N GLU A 13 -19.57 -32.71 -17.57
CA GLU A 13 -19.45 -31.48 -18.35
C GLU A 13 -19.91 -30.24 -17.59
N THR A 14 -21.07 -30.35 -16.91
CA THR A 14 -21.57 -29.25 -16.02
C THR A 14 -20.60 -28.96 -14.88
N ARG A 15 -19.97 -30.00 -14.30
CA ARG A 15 -18.98 -29.83 -13.25
C ARG A 15 -17.68 -29.22 -13.77
N ALA A 16 -17.19 -29.66 -14.94
CA ALA A 16 -16.01 -29.08 -15.58
C ALA A 16 -16.22 -27.61 -15.93
N LEU A 17 -17.39 -27.26 -16.48
CA LEU A 17 -17.75 -25.86 -16.75
C LEU A 17 -17.88 -25.02 -15.48
N ALA A 18 -18.37 -25.60 -14.38
CA ALA A 18 -18.42 -24.91 -13.09
C ALA A 18 -17.04 -24.72 -12.48
N GLU A 19 -16.17 -25.72 -12.59
CA GLU A 19 -14.77 -25.65 -12.15
C GLU A 19 -13.98 -24.64 -13.00
N GLU A 20 -14.19 -24.60 -14.31
CA GLU A 20 -13.57 -23.61 -15.21
C GLU A 20 -14.04 -22.17 -14.89
N ARG A 21 -15.35 -21.98 -14.62
CA ARG A 21 -15.89 -20.68 -14.17
C ARG A 21 -15.42 -20.28 -12.78
N ALA A 22 -15.08 -21.25 -11.93
CA ALA A 22 -14.54 -20.99 -10.59
C ALA A 22 -13.07 -20.58 -10.62
N ARG A 23 -12.30 -20.93 -11.66
CA ARG A 23 -10.90 -20.54 -11.81
C ARG A 23 -10.78 -19.02 -11.94
N HIS A 24 -9.84 -18.46 -11.20
CA HIS A 24 -9.55 -17.04 -11.32
C HIS A 24 -8.83 -16.74 -12.65
N PRO A 25 -9.09 -15.60 -13.33
CA PRO A 25 -8.42 -15.26 -14.59
C PRO A 25 -6.89 -15.31 -14.51
N PHE A 26 -6.34 -15.05 -13.32
CA PHE A 26 -4.90 -15.07 -13.09
C PHE A 26 -4.31 -16.47 -12.85
N ASP A 27 -5.12 -17.52 -12.73
CA ASP A 27 -4.62 -18.88 -12.49
C ASP A 27 -3.98 -19.51 -13.74
N ASP A 28 -4.44 -19.11 -14.92
CA ASP A 28 -4.00 -19.68 -16.21
C ASP A 28 -3.21 -18.67 -17.07
N ILE A 29 -2.76 -17.56 -16.47
CA ILE A 29 -2.07 -16.50 -17.21
C ILE A 29 -0.55 -16.73 -17.22
N GLU A 30 0.07 -16.47 -18.37
CA GLU A 30 1.53 -16.48 -18.45
C GLU A 30 2.11 -15.26 -17.74
N MET A 31 2.81 -15.49 -16.65
CA MET A 31 3.45 -14.46 -15.84
C MET A 31 4.97 -14.60 -15.85
N ALA A 32 5.64 -13.49 -15.71
CA ALA A 32 7.09 -13.45 -15.60
C ALA A 32 7.53 -12.32 -14.65
N PRO A 33 8.71 -12.45 -14.04
CA PRO A 33 9.36 -11.33 -13.41
C PRO A 33 9.53 -10.19 -14.42
N LEU A 34 9.19 -8.97 -14.00
CA LEU A 34 9.38 -7.78 -14.83
C LEU A 34 10.88 -7.55 -15.04
N ASP A 35 11.30 -7.49 -16.29
CA ASP A 35 12.68 -7.21 -16.62
C ASP A 35 12.91 -5.69 -16.77
N TYR A 36 13.99 -5.22 -16.16
CA TYR A 36 14.45 -3.84 -16.26
C TYR A 36 15.98 -3.79 -16.06
N LEU A 37 16.59 -2.73 -16.57
CA LEU A 37 18.03 -2.50 -16.47
C LEU A 37 18.30 -1.30 -15.55
N PRO A 38 19.38 -1.34 -14.76
CA PRO A 38 19.85 -0.18 -14.05
C PRO A 38 20.20 0.96 -15.03
N LYS A 39 19.84 2.18 -14.67
CA LYS A 39 20.22 3.41 -15.39
C LYS A 39 21.12 4.21 -14.46
N ALA A 40 22.28 4.64 -14.96
CA ALA A 40 23.13 5.54 -14.21
C ALA A 40 22.41 6.88 -14.02
N TRP A 41 22.27 7.31 -12.78
CA TRP A 41 21.75 8.63 -12.48
C TRP A 41 22.77 9.70 -12.89
N SER A 42 22.30 10.76 -13.50
CA SER A 42 23.08 11.97 -13.75
C SER A 42 22.33 13.15 -13.16
N GLU A 43 23.07 14.03 -12.52
CA GLU A 43 22.50 15.28 -12.05
C GLU A 43 21.92 16.06 -13.24
N PRO A 44 20.70 16.59 -13.14
CA PRO A 44 20.11 17.38 -14.20
C PRO A 44 20.99 18.59 -14.54
N ASP A 45 21.28 18.78 -15.81
CA ASP A 45 22.16 19.86 -16.29
C ASP A 45 21.61 21.25 -15.93
N GLY A 46 22.28 21.96 -15.03
CA GLY A 46 22.25 23.42 -14.90
C GLY A 46 20.93 24.06 -14.39
N VAL A 47 20.02 23.35 -13.77
CA VAL A 47 18.62 23.74 -13.67
C VAL A 47 18.21 24.43 -12.37
N LEU A 48 19.08 24.73 -11.48
CA LEU A 48 18.70 25.38 -10.21
C LEU A 48 18.17 26.83 -10.33
N GLN A 49 17.98 27.35 -11.53
CA GLN A 49 17.76 28.80 -11.61
C GLN A 49 16.36 29.26 -11.94
N ASP A 50 15.51 28.53 -12.69
CA ASP A 50 14.22 29.11 -13.12
C ASP A 50 13.03 28.15 -13.26
N THR A 51 13.16 26.84 -13.17
CA THR A 51 12.03 25.91 -13.32
C THR A 51 11.73 25.16 -12.02
N VAL A 52 10.50 25.34 -11.53
CA VAL A 52 10.01 24.63 -10.34
C VAL A 52 9.72 23.16 -10.66
N TYR A 53 9.40 22.84 -11.91
CA TYR A 53 9.06 21.51 -12.40
C TYR A 53 9.80 21.18 -13.69
N GLU A 54 10.13 19.90 -13.85
CA GLU A 54 10.70 19.34 -15.07
C GLU A 54 9.91 18.12 -15.53
N ALA A 55 10.09 17.68 -16.77
CA ALA A 55 9.48 16.45 -17.27
C ALA A 55 9.98 15.26 -16.47
N TYR A 56 9.07 14.39 -16.08
CA TYR A 56 9.41 13.15 -15.37
C TYR A 56 9.98 12.11 -16.33
N ASP A 57 11.11 11.54 -15.98
CA ASP A 57 11.71 10.35 -16.59
C ASP A 57 12.26 9.42 -15.50
N LEU A 58 12.20 8.11 -15.74
CA LEU A 58 12.77 7.12 -14.81
C LEU A 58 14.28 7.35 -14.65
N GLN A 59 14.73 7.52 -13.40
CA GLN A 59 16.10 7.98 -13.14
C GLN A 59 17.08 6.85 -12.84
N ALA A 60 16.65 5.78 -12.15
CA ALA A 60 17.54 4.69 -11.73
C ALA A 60 17.37 3.40 -12.53
N ILE A 61 16.30 3.30 -13.32
CA ILE A 61 15.99 2.11 -14.11
C ILE A 61 15.48 2.47 -15.50
N ARG A 62 15.59 1.49 -16.41
CA ARG A 62 14.99 1.52 -17.74
C ARG A 62 14.20 0.23 -17.94
N ILE A 63 12.96 0.36 -18.38
CA ILE A 63 12.05 -0.75 -18.66
C ILE A 63 11.77 -0.75 -20.17
N ASP A 64 12.56 -1.50 -20.93
CA ASP A 64 12.53 -1.45 -22.40
C ASP A 64 11.18 -1.85 -23.01
N SER A 65 10.42 -2.70 -22.33
CA SER A 65 9.11 -3.19 -22.79
C SER A 65 7.93 -2.31 -22.37
N ALA A 66 8.17 -1.28 -21.54
CA ALA A 66 7.10 -0.44 -21.02
C ALA A 66 6.74 0.70 -21.97
N VAL A 67 5.48 1.12 -21.90
CA VAL A 67 4.98 2.29 -22.63
C VAL A 67 5.09 3.54 -21.77
N GLU A 68 5.18 4.68 -22.42
CA GLU A 68 5.11 5.99 -21.76
C GLU A 68 3.72 6.21 -21.12
N HIS A 69 3.69 7.09 -20.12
CA HIS A 69 2.41 7.49 -19.53
C HIS A 69 1.61 8.32 -20.54
N PRO A 70 0.28 8.08 -20.68
CA PRO A 70 -0.54 8.77 -21.68
C PRO A 70 -0.63 10.29 -21.46
N THR A 71 -0.35 10.76 -20.23
CA THR A 71 -0.29 12.17 -19.88
C THR A 71 1.15 12.52 -19.53
N ALA A 72 1.64 13.66 -20.02
CA ALA A 72 2.97 14.14 -19.64
C ALA A 72 3.04 14.34 -18.12
N LEU A 73 3.95 13.62 -17.48
CA LEU A 73 4.20 13.73 -16.04
C LEU A 73 5.33 14.72 -15.79
N VAL A 74 5.27 15.38 -14.64
CA VAL A 74 6.30 16.32 -14.19
C VAL A 74 6.70 15.99 -12.76
N GLN A 75 7.95 16.29 -12.44
CA GLN A 75 8.49 16.22 -11.08
C GLN A 75 9.00 17.58 -10.65
N SER A 76 9.13 17.82 -9.35
CA SER A 76 9.83 19.02 -8.89
C SER A 76 11.32 18.90 -9.17
N ALA A 77 11.96 20.01 -9.54
CA ALA A 77 13.41 20.02 -9.76
C ALA A 77 14.20 19.60 -8.52
N ALA A 78 13.68 19.89 -7.32
CA ALA A 78 14.28 19.44 -6.06
C ALA A 78 14.27 17.92 -5.92
N MET A 79 13.18 17.24 -6.29
CA MET A 79 13.12 15.77 -6.29
C MET A 79 14.03 15.16 -7.36
N ALA A 80 14.10 15.77 -8.54
CA ALA A 80 14.97 15.32 -9.61
C ALA A 80 16.46 15.37 -9.25
N SER A 81 16.85 16.25 -8.35
CA SER A 81 18.24 16.39 -7.89
C SER A 81 18.68 15.33 -6.88
N VAL A 82 17.76 14.49 -6.40
CA VAL A 82 18.04 13.41 -5.45
C VAL A 82 18.17 12.09 -6.21
N PRO A 83 19.35 11.42 -6.17
CA PRO A 83 19.51 10.14 -6.83
C PRO A 83 18.64 9.08 -6.14
N PRO A 84 17.71 8.46 -6.88
CA PRO A 84 16.92 7.37 -6.32
C PRO A 84 17.79 6.13 -6.10
N PRO A 85 17.47 5.27 -5.12
CA PRO A 85 18.18 4.01 -4.95
C PRO A 85 17.95 3.11 -6.18
N VAL A 86 18.95 2.31 -6.53
CA VAL A 86 18.78 1.29 -7.57
C VAL A 86 18.02 0.12 -6.98
N PRO A 87 16.80 -0.20 -7.46
CA PRO A 87 16.00 -1.28 -6.90
C PRO A 87 16.54 -2.64 -7.34
N THR A 88 16.26 -3.66 -6.54
CA THR A 88 16.59 -5.05 -6.85
C THR A 88 15.35 -5.93 -7.01
N TYR A 89 14.20 -5.44 -6.57
CA TYR A 89 12.94 -6.16 -6.60
C TYR A 89 12.39 -6.30 -8.01
N ARG A 90 11.95 -7.51 -8.37
CA ARG A 90 11.30 -7.78 -9.64
C ARG A 90 9.86 -8.24 -9.43
N PRO A 91 8.88 -7.38 -9.72
CA PRO A 91 7.47 -7.77 -9.66
C PRO A 91 7.19 -8.92 -10.62
N VAL A 92 6.27 -9.79 -10.23
CA VAL A 92 5.72 -10.83 -11.12
C VAL A 92 4.41 -10.32 -11.68
N LEU A 93 4.35 -10.16 -12.99
CA LEU A 93 3.18 -9.60 -13.67
C LEU A 93 2.82 -10.43 -14.90
N PRO A 94 1.55 -10.38 -15.38
CA PRO A 94 1.21 -10.96 -16.67
C PRO A 94 2.04 -10.35 -17.79
N LYS A 95 2.60 -11.15 -18.65
CA LYS A 95 3.40 -10.66 -19.79
C LYS A 95 2.60 -9.71 -20.69
N THR A 96 1.33 -10.01 -20.92
CA THR A 96 0.43 -9.18 -21.70
C THR A 96 0.18 -7.81 -21.08
N LEU A 97 0.15 -7.72 -19.75
CA LEU A 97 -0.06 -6.45 -19.03
C LEU A 97 0.99 -5.40 -19.41
N VAL A 98 2.26 -5.81 -19.46
CA VAL A 98 3.37 -4.91 -19.83
C VAL A 98 3.34 -4.64 -21.34
N ALA A 99 3.17 -5.68 -22.16
CA ALA A 99 3.15 -5.55 -23.62
C ALA A 99 1.99 -4.68 -24.13
N ASP A 100 0.81 -4.78 -23.51
CA ASP A 100 -0.38 -4.02 -23.87
C ASP A 100 -0.40 -2.62 -23.21
N GLY A 101 0.60 -2.29 -22.40
CA GLY A 101 0.73 -0.99 -21.75
C GLY A 101 -0.36 -0.70 -20.70
N LEU A 102 -0.89 -1.72 -20.04
CA LEU A 102 -1.92 -1.57 -19.01
C LEU A 102 -1.39 -0.84 -17.75
N LEU A 103 -0.08 -0.92 -17.54
CA LEU A 103 0.70 -0.06 -16.65
C LEU A 103 1.79 0.62 -17.47
N SER A 104 1.88 1.93 -17.37
CA SER A 104 2.96 2.72 -17.99
C SER A 104 4.30 2.57 -17.24
N ALA A 105 5.41 2.99 -17.83
CA ALA A 105 6.73 2.92 -17.21
C ALA A 105 6.80 3.53 -15.81
N PRO A 106 6.28 4.75 -15.54
CA PRO A 106 6.25 5.30 -14.18
C PRO A 106 5.37 4.50 -13.22
N GLN A 107 4.26 3.92 -13.69
CA GLN A 107 3.39 3.08 -12.86
C GLN A 107 4.04 1.73 -12.52
N LEU A 108 4.79 1.14 -13.45
CA LEU A 108 5.60 -0.05 -13.20
C LEU A 108 6.74 0.24 -12.23
N GLU A 109 7.39 1.40 -12.36
CA GLU A 109 8.41 1.86 -11.43
C GLU A 109 7.88 1.90 -10.00
N SER A 110 6.66 2.41 -9.78
CA SER A 110 6.02 2.41 -8.47
C SER A 110 5.82 1.00 -7.91
N VAL A 111 5.44 0.03 -8.75
CA VAL A 111 5.31 -1.38 -8.31
C VAL A 111 6.67 -1.96 -7.91
N ILE A 112 7.74 -1.61 -8.64
CA ILE A 112 9.11 -2.04 -8.33
C ILE A 112 9.56 -1.46 -6.99
N TYR A 113 9.45 -0.15 -6.79
CA TYR A 113 9.90 0.49 -5.55
C TYR A 113 9.08 0.11 -4.33
N ALA A 114 7.76 -0.01 -4.47
CA ALA A 114 6.91 -0.53 -3.39
C ALA A 114 7.35 -1.95 -2.99
N GLY A 115 7.58 -2.83 -3.96
CA GLY A 115 8.08 -4.16 -3.72
C GLY A 115 9.45 -4.14 -3.04
N ASN A 116 10.36 -3.30 -3.50
CA ASN A 116 11.71 -3.16 -2.93
C ASN A 116 11.66 -2.71 -1.46
N ALA A 117 10.81 -1.75 -1.11
CA ALA A 117 10.57 -1.35 0.27
C ALA A 117 9.99 -2.49 1.11
N HIS A 118 9.00 -3.19 0.56
CA HIS A 118 8.29 -4.28 1.25
C HIS A 118 9.13 -5.55 1.47
N GLU A 119 10.28 -5.70 0.83
CA GLU A 119 11.21 -6.82 1.11
C GLU A 119 12.10 -6.55 2.34
N THR A 120 12.03 -5.36 2.92
CA THR A 120 12.83 -4.98 4.08
C THR A 120 11.98 -4.79 5.33
N HIS A 121 12.63 -4.82 6.49
CA HIS A 121 12.01 -4.53 7.78
C HIS A 121 12.67 -3.29 8.40
N LEU A 122 11.91 -2.54 9.17
CA LEU A 122 12.45 -1.47 10.01
C LEU A 122 13.48 -2.08 10.98
N LYS A 123 14.51 -1.35 11.33
CA LYS A 123 15.59 -1.84 12.19
C LYS A 123 15.18 -2.02 13.66
N GLY A 124 14.17 -1.31 14.12
CA GLY A 124 13.68 -1.42 15.49
C GLY A 124 12.95 -2.73 15.76
N TRP A 125 12.99 -3.15 17.01
CA TRP A 125 12.17 -4.22 17.56
C TRP A 125 10.99 -3.65 18.32
N PHE A 126 9.83 -4.27 18.20
CA PHE A 126 8.58 -3.79 18.77
C PHE A 126 7.86 -4.95 19.47
N LYS A 127 7.04 -4.61 20.45
CA LYS A 127 6.08 -5.53 21.06
C LYS A 127 4.73 -4.84 21.27
N ARG A 128 3.69 -5.62 21.47
CA ARG A 128 2.36 -5.08 21.74
C ARG A 128 2.37 -4.35 23.09
N GLY A 129 1.83 -3.13 23.10
CA GLY A 129 1.67 -2.33 24.31
C GLY A 129 0.46 -2.78 25.15
N GLU A 130 0.36 -2.24 26.37
CA GLU A 130 -0.80 -2.48 27.23
C GLU A 130 -2.11 -1.90 26.64
N ILE A 131 -1.99 -0.81 25.88
CA ILE A 131 -3.13 -0.22 25.17
C ILE A 131 -3.25 -0.91 23.82
N GLU A 132 -4.43 -1.47 23.57
CA GLU A 132 -4.75 -2.15 22.33
C GLU A 132 -4.44 -1.27 21.09
N GLY A 133 -3.87 -1.89 20.07
CA GLY A 133 -3.45 -1.21 18.83
C GLY A 133 -2.17 -0.36 18.95
N ARG A 134 -1.55 -0.27 20.14
CA ARG A 134 -0.26 0.40 20.32
C ARG A 134 0.91 -0.57 20.35
N LEU A 135 2.03 -0.11 19.84
CA LEU A 135 3.30 -0.82 19.93
C LEU A 135 4.24 -0.07 20.87
N MET A 136 5.09 -0.83 21.53
CA MET A 136 6.18 -0.34 22.36
C MET A 136 7.50 -0.81 21.75
N ALA A 137 8.56 -0.03 21.92
CA ALA A 137 9.90 -0.48 21.60
C ALA A 137 10.26 -1.68 22.48
N ALA A 138 10.96 -2.65 21.89
CA ALA A 138 11.42 -3.85 22.55
C ALA A 138 12.93 -4.01 22.31
N ALA A 139 13.59 -4.76 23.19
CA ALA A 139 14.95 -5.16 22.96
C ALA A 139 15.03 -6.32 21.94
N GLU A 140 16.13 -6.40 21.24
CA GLU A 140 16.44 -7.59 20.44
C GLU A 140 16.60 -8.79 21.38
N GLY A 141 15.91 -9.88 21.06
CA GLY A 141 15.89 -11.10 21.90
C GLY A 141 14.77 -11.16 22.93
N ASP A 142 13.92 -10.15 23.07
CA ASP A 142 12.66 -10.25 23.80
C ASP A 142 11.75 -11.25 23.07
N GLU A 143 11.26 -12.29 23.76
CA GLU A 143 10.44 -13.36 23.17
C GLU A 143 9.13 -12.85 22.55
N ALA A 144 8.61 -11.73 23.03
CA ALA A 144 7.41 -11.10 22.51
C ALA A 144 7.69 -10.06 21.41
N ALA A 145 8.98 -9.86 21.06
CA ALA A 145 9.37 -8.83 20.11
C ALA A 145 9.23 -9.32 18.66
N PHE A 146 8.85 -8.41 17.80
CA PHE A 146 8.78 -8.60 16.35
C PHE A 146 9.32 -7.36 15.64
N ARG A 147 9.62 -7.53 14.36
CA ARG A 147 9.99 -6.42 13.47
C ARG A 147 8.80 -6.04 12.62
N LEU A 148 8.76 -4.77 12.23
CA LEU A 148 7.74 -4.26 11.29
C LEU A 148 8.32 -4.25 9.88
N ARG A 149 7.58 -4.80 8.92
CA ARG A 149 7.93 -4.66 7.51
C ARG A 149 7.88 -3.20 7.10
N LYS A 150 8.87 -2.74 6.34
CA LYS A 150 8.91 -1.37 5.80
C LYS A 150 7.72 -1.16 4.86
N GLY A 151 7.06 -0.01 5.00
CA GLY A 151 6.00 0.43 4.11
C GLY A 151 6.53 1.30 2.98
N TRP A 152 5.63 1.74 2.11
CA TRP A 152 5.95 2.64 1.02
C TRP A 152 4.89 3.73 0.85
N PHE A 153 5.29 4.90 0.39
CA PHE A 153 4.41 6.05 0.20
C PHE A 153 4.30 6.41 -1.28
N LEU A 154 3.08 6.30 -1.83
CA LEU A 154 2.76 6.72 -3.18
C LEU A 154 2.21 8.16 -3.13
N GLY A 155 3.09 9.11 -3.37
CA GLY A 155 2.83 10.54 -3.26
C GLY A 155 2.53 11.25 -4.58
N ASP A 156 2.27 10.52 -5.65
CA ASP A 156 2.03 11.07 -6.96
C ASP A 156 0.85 12.04 -6.99
N GLY A 157 0.93 13.06 -7.83
CA GLY A 157 -0.13 14.01 -8.05
C GLY A 157 -1.42 13.38 -8.59
N THR A 158 -2.45 14.19 -8.71
CA THR A 158 -3.68 13.77 -9.39
C THR A 158 -3.42 13.51 -10.87
N GLY A 159 -4.04 12.46 -11.41
CA GLY A 159 -3.90 12.11 -12.83
C GLY A 159 -2.81 11.09 -13.15
N CYS A 160 -1.90 10.77 -12.22
CA CYS A 160 -0.86 9.74 -12.43
C CYS A 160 -1.39 8.30 -12.38
N GLY A 161 -2.67 8.11 -12.11
CA GLY A 161 -3.28 6.78 -12.03
C GLY A 161 -2.88 6.00 -10.77
N LYS A 162 -2.88 6.65 -9.61
CA LYS A 162 -2.54 6.00 -8.32
C LYS A 162 -3.34 4.74 -8.04
N GLY A 163 -4.65 4.74 -8.30
CA GLY A 163 -5.50 3.55 -8.14
C GLY A 163 -5.00 2.38 -8.98
N ARG A 164 -4.56 2.64 -10.23
CA ARG A 164 -3.96 1.64 -11.10
C ARG A 164 -2.63 1.10 -10.55
N GLN A 165 -1.82 1.95 -9.94
CA GLN A 165 -0.56 1.57 -9.29
C GLN A 165 -0.84 0.70 -8.05
N VAL A 166 -1.82 1.06 -7.22
CA VAL A 166 -2.28 0.24 -6.09
C VAL A 166 -2.73 -1.15 -6.56
N ALA A 167 -3.56 -1.20 -7.61
CA ALA A 167 -4.01 -2.45 -8.21
C ALA A 167 -2.83 -3.28 -8.72
N GLY A 168 -1.82 -2.66 -9.34
CA GLY A 168 -0.59 -3.31 -9.81
C GLY A 168 0.24 -3.92 -8.67
N ILE A 169 0.38 -3.21 -7.55
CA ILE A 169 1.06 -3.71 -6.35
C ILE A 169 0.31 -4.90 -5.74
N ILE A 170 -1.01 -4.81 -5.66
CA ILE A 170 -1.84 -5.93 -5.19
C ILE A 170 -1.74 -7.12 -6.13
N LEU A 171 -1.74 -6.90 -7.45
CA LEU A 171 -1.63 -7.95 -8.46
C LEU A 171 -0.30 -8.71 -8.36
N ASP A 172 0.82 -8.01 -8.23
CA ASP A 172 2.13 -8.64 -8.01
C ASP A 172 2.09 -9.57 -6.78
N ASN A 173 1.49 -9.10 -5.69
CA ASN A 173 1.33 -9.92 -4.48
C ASN A 173 0.36 -11.08 -4.66
N TRP A 174 -0.74 -10.87 -5.38
CA TRP A 174 -1.70 -11.92 -5.73
C TRP A 174 -1.05 -13.07 -6.50
N LEU A 175 -0.26 -12.74 -7.50
CA LEU A 175 0.47 -13.71 -8.32
C LEU A 175 1.56 -14.45 -7.54
N LYS A 176 2.04 -13.86 -6.46
CA LYS A 176 2.96 -14.51 -5.49
C LYS A 176 2.23 -15.28 -4.38
N GLY A 177 0.93 -15.51 -4.53
CA GLY A 177 0.12 -16.30 -3.60
C GLY A 177 -0.50 -15.52 -2.44
N ARG A 178 -0.28 -14.19 -2.33
CA ARG A 178 -0.86 -13.33 -1.30
C ARG A 178 -2.20 -12.79 -1.77
N ARG A 179 -3.21 -13.66 -1.82
CA ARG A 179 -4.51 -13.39 -2.46
C ARG A 179 -5.53 -12.69 -1.57
N ARG A 180 -5.11 -12.18 -0.40
CA ARG A 180 -5.90 -11.28 0.44
C ARG A 180 -5.23 -9.93 0.48
N ALA A 181 -6.03 -8.87 0.33
CA ALA A 181 -5.59 -7.50 0.51
C ALA A 181 -6.71 -6.66 1.14
N ALA A 182 -6.34 -5.64 1.91
CA ALA A 182 -7.26 -4.63 2.38
C ALA A 182 -7.02 -3.32 1.63
N TRP A 183 -8.09 -2.73 1.09
CA TRP A 183 -8.07 -1.41 0.45
C TRP A 183 -8.92 -0.47 1.30
N VAL A 184 -8.25 0.35 2.09
CA VAL A 184 -8.89 1.32 2.98
C VAL A 184 -8.97 2.66 2.29
N SER A 185 -10.15 3.27 2.21
CA SER A 185 -10.33 4.55 1.52
C SER A 185 -11.28 5.48 2.29
N LYS A 186 -11.44 6.69 1.79
CA LYS A 186 -12.19 7.76 2.44
C LYS A 186 -13.71 7.60 2.29
N SER A 187 -14.16 7.00 1.21
CA SER A 187 -15.59 6.92 0.85
C SER A 187 -15.92 5.60 0.16
N ASP A 188 -17.12 5.08 0.44
CA ASP A 188 -17.65 3.88 -0.21
C ASP A 188 -17.79 4.05 -1.73
N LYS A 189 -18.00 5.28 -2.22
CA LYS A 189 -18.12 5.56 -3.65
C LYS A 189 -16.83 5.27 -4.43
N LEU A 190 -15.67 5.32 -3.76
CA LEU A 190 -14.37 5.04 -4.39
C LEU A 190 -14.15 3.56 -4.69
N ILE A 191 -15.04 2.67 -4.25
CA ILE A 191 -14.98 1.25 -4.61
C ILE A 191 -15.10 1.04 -6.13
N GLU A 192 -15.88 1.86 -6.82
CA GLU A 192 -16.05 1.75 -8.27
C GLU A 192 -14.76 2.12 -9.02
N ASP A 193 -14.02 3.11 -8.51
CA ASP A 193 -12.70 3.45 -9.05
C ASP A 193 -11.69 2.32 -8.82
N ALA A 194 -11.68 1.74 -7.62
CA ALA A 194 -10.84 0.60 -7.29
C ALA A 194 -11.16 -0.62 -8.18
N ARG A 195 -12.45 -0.93 -8.40
CA ARG A 195 -12.90 -2.00 -9.28
C ARG A 195 -12.49 -1.77 -10.72
N ARG A 196 -12.70 -0.56 -11.23
CA ARG A 196 -12.28 -0.18 -12.58
C ARG A 196 -10.78 -0.40 -12.77
N ASP A 197 -9.95 0.04 -11.83
CA ASP A 197 -8.51 -0.09 -11.91
C ASP A 197 -8.04 -1.53 -11.78
N TRP A 198 -8.68 -2.34 -10.93
CA TRP A 198 -8.42 -3.77 -10.81
C TRP A 198 -8.82 -4.55 -12.07
N MET A 199 -10.03 -4.32 -12.58
CA MET A 199 -10.51 -4.96 -13.82
C MET A 199 -9.67 -4.60 -15.04
N ALA A 200 -9.15 -3.39 -15.11
CA ALA A 200 -8.26 -2.97 -16.18
C ALA A 200 -6.93 -3.75 -16.22
N LEU A 201 -6.54 -4.37 -15.12
CA LEU A 201 -5.38 -5.27 -15.05
C LEU A 201 -5.77 -6.75 -15.24
N GLY A 202 -7.05 -7.05 -15.52
CA GLY A 202 -7.54 -8.39 -15.76
C GLY A 202 -8.24 -9.08 -14.60
N GLY A 203 -8.37 -8.40 -13.46
CA GLY A 203 -9.13 -8.89 -12.30
C GLY A 203 -10.65 -8.89 -12.53
N ARG A 204 -11.39 -9.47 -11.59
CA ARG A 204 -12.85 -9.47 -11.61
C ARG A 204 -13.40 -8.37 -10.70
N GLU A 205 -14.54 -7.81 -11.06
CA GLU A 205 -15.27 -6.89 -10.18
C GLU A 205 -15.57 -7.53 -8.82
N SER A 206 -15.92 -8.82 -8.84
CA SER A 206 -16.26 -9.60 -7.64
C SER A 206 -15.08 -9.82 -6.68
N ASP A 207 -13.85 -9.59 -7.10
CA ASP A 207 -12.66 -9.72 -6.23
C ASP A 207 -12.61 -8.60 -5.19
N ILE A 208 -13.23 -7.44 -5.48
CA ILE A 208 -13.30 -6.32 -4.54
C ILE A 208 -14.65 -6.30 -3.85
N VAL A 209 -14.63 -6.63 -2.56
CA VAL A 209 -15.83 -6.79 -1.74
C VAL A 209 -15.85 -5.74 -0.63
N PRO A 210 -16.92 -4.93 -0.51
CA PRO A 210 -17.02 -3.96 0.57
C PRO A 210 -17.27 -4.64 1.91
N LEU A 211 -16.62 -4.14 2.97
CA LEU A 211 -16.83 -4.64 4.33
C LEU A 211 -18.30 -4.55 4.78
N SER A 212 -19.05 -3.57 4.26
CA SER A 212 -20.47 -3.40 4.54
C SER A 212 -21.34 -4.59 4.13
N LYS A 213 -20.86 -5.44 3.21
CA LYS A 213 -21.53 -6.70 2.83
C LYS A 213 -21.58 -7.70 3.98
N PHE A 214 -20.69 -7.61 4.93
CA PHE A 214 -20.62 -8.50 6.09
C PHE A 214 -21.23 -7.84 7.32
N ARG A 215 -22.08 -8.57 8.05
CA ARG A 215 -22.65 -8.06 9.31
C ARG A 215 -21.52 -7.87 10.33
N GLN A 216 -21.58 -6.77 11.09
CA GLN A 216 -20.62 -6.55 12.17
C GLN A 216 -20.67 -7.70 13.20
N GLY A 217 -19.49 -8.19 13.59
CA GLY A 217 -19.34 -9.31 14.52
C GLY A 217 -19.52 -10.70 13.89
N SER A 218 -19.77 -10.79 12.56
CA SER A 218 -19.75 -12.06 11.85
C SER A 218 -18.41 -12.29 11.13
N ASP A 219 -18.08 -13.55 10.87
CA ASP A 219 -16.90 -13.88 10.08
C ASP A 219 -16.99 -13.33 8.67
N ILE A 220 -15.88 -12.81 8.15
CA ILE A 220 -15.75 -12.43 6.76
C ILE A 220 -15.44 -13.69 5.95
N ARG A 221 -16.46 -14.22 5.28
CA ARG A 221 -16.33 -15.42 4.43
C ARG A 221 -15.84 -15.03 3.03
N LEU A 222 -14.59 -14.60 2.96
CA LEU A 222 -13.90 -14.24 1.74
C LEU A 222 -12.53 -14.94 1.78
N PRO A 223 -12.37 -16.12 1.17
CA PRO A 223 -11.13 -16.89 1.24
C PRO A 223 -9.97 -16.20 0.52
N GLU A 224 -10.26 -15.51 -0.57
CA GLU A 224 -9.35 -14.65 -1.32
C GLU A 224 -10.12 -13.44 -1.84
N GLY A 225 -9.46 -12.30 -2.00
CA GLY A 225 -10.07 -11.07 -2.49
C GLY A 225 -9.49 -9.82 -1.86
N ILE A 226 -10.01 -8.70 -2.30
CA ILE A 226 -9.66 -7.36 -1.83
C ILE A 226 -10.83 -6.84 -1.01
N LEU A 227 -10.63 -6.74 0.30
CA LEU A 227 -11.64 -6.19 1.20
C LEU A 227 -11.57 -4.66 1.14
N PHE A 228 -12.64 -4.04 0.62
CA PHE A 228 -12.74 -2.59 0.58
C PHE A 228 -13.38 -2.07 1.86
N VAL A 229 -12.67 -1.14 2.53
CA VAL A 229 -13.05 -0.63 3.85
C VAL A 229 -12.97 0.89 3.83
N THR A 230 -13.92 1.59 4.47
CA THR A 230 -13.74 3.02 4.70
C THR A 230 -13.13 3.30 6.07
N TYR A 231 -12.37 4.39 6.19
CA TYR A 231 -11.85 4.84 7.49
C TYR A 231 -12.96 5.04 8.51
N ALA A 232 -14.11 5.54 8.07
CA ALA A 232 -15.28 5.72 8.92
C ALA A 232 -15.83 4.40 9.46
N THR A 233 -15.85 3.35 8.63
CA THR A 233 -16.29 2.01 9.04
C THR A 233 -15.26 1.36 9.96
N LEU A 234 -13.97 1.47 9.62
CA LEU A 234 -12.89 0.86 10.40
C LEU A 234 -12.86 1.34 11.86
N ARG A 235 -13.15 2.61 12.09
CA ARG A 235 -13.21 3.19 13.45
C ARG A 235 -14.42 2.78 14.29
N SER A 236 -15.38 2.03 13.70
CA SER A 236 -16.60 1.65 14.40
C SER A 236 -16.29 0.72 15.57
N ALA A 237 -16.59 1.22 16.77
CA ALA A 237 -16.33 0.51 18.02
C ALA A 237 -17.21 -0.73 18.20
N GLU A 238 -16.83 -1.52 19.17
CA GLU A 238 -17.65 -2.61 19.69
C GLU A 238 -19.05 -2.09 20.13
N ARG A 239 -20.08 -2.81 19.75
CA ARG A 239 -21.46 -2.49 20.13
C ARG A 239 -22.20 -3.76 20.53
N GLU A 240 -22.91 -3.72 21.66
CA GLU A 240 -23.82 -4.81 22.09
C GLU A 240 -23.16 -6.19 22.06
N GLY A 241 -21.90 -6.31 22.50
CA GLY A 241 -21.17 -7.57 22.52
C GLY A 241 -20.74 -8.07 21.13
N LYS A 242 -20.80 -7.23 20.10
CA LYS A 242 -20.26 -7.54 18.76
C LYS A 242 -18.88 -6.94 18.64
N ALA A 243 -17.92 -7.73 18.16
CA ALA A 243 -16.56 -7.29 17.86
C ALA A 243 -16.55 -6.02 17.03
N SER A 244 -15.55 -5.19 17.24
CA SER A 244 -15.35 -3.99 16.44
C SER A 244 -15.13 -4.33 14.96
N ARG A 245 -15.30 -3.36 14.07
CA ARG A 245 -14.97 -3.57 12.65
C ARG A 245 -13.48 -3.81 12.45
N LEU A 246 -12.64 -3.18 13.27
CA LEU A 246 -11.20 -3.42 13.28
C LEU A 246 -10.88 -4.87 13.59
N ASP A 247 -11.46 -5.44 14.68
CA ASP A 247 -11.24 -6.84 15.05
C ASP A 247 -11.73 -7.80 13.98
N GLN A 248 -12.86 -7.48 13.35
CA GLN A 248 -13.40 -8.27 12.26
C GLN A 248 -12.45 -8.32 11.06
N VAL A 249 -11.85 -7.18 10.69
CA VAL A 249 -10.86 -7.10 9.60
C VAL A 249 -9.56 -7.80 9.99
N THR A 250 -9.04 -7.56 11.18
CA THR A 250 -7.79 -8.19 11.64
C THR A 250 -7.93 -9.71 11.77
N SER A 251 -9.07 -10.20 12.24
CA SER A 251 -9.37 -11.63 12.28
C SER A 251 -9.43 -12.24 10.87
N TRP A 252 -9.98 -11.53 9.90
CA TRP A 252 -10.01 -11.98 8.52
C TRP A 252 -8.63 -12.00 7.87
N LEU A 253 -7.80 -10.98 8.12
CA LEU A 253 -6.40 -10.97 7.65
C LEU A 253 -5.66 -12.20 8.19
N GLY A 254 -5.85 -12.51 9.47
CA GLY A 254 -5.26 -13.67 10.13
C GLY A 254 -3.87 -13.41 10.67
N GLU A 255 -3.40 -14.33 11.49
CA GLU A 255 -2.05 -14.31 12.05
C GLU A 255 -1.00 -14.49 10.94
N GLY A 256 0.10 -13.74 11.03
CA GLY A 256 1.18 -13.80 10.03
C GLY A 256 0.80 -13.23 8.66
N PHE A 257 -0.26 -12.42 8.59
CA PHE A 257 -0.66 -11.78 7.33
C PHE A 257 0.49 -10.95 6.74
N ASP A 258 0.88 -11.30 5.51
CA ASP A 258 1.97 -10.67 4.76
C ASP A 258 1.52 -10.06 3.41
N GLY A 259 0.21 -9.98 3.18
CA GLY A 259 -0.39 -9.35 2.01
C GLY A 259 -0.38 -7.81 2.09
N VAL A 260 -1.10 -7.18 1.16
CA VAL A 260 -1.13 -5.71 1.03
C VAL A 260 -2.24 -5.10 1.88
N ILE A 261 -1.90 -4.04 2.62
CA ILE A 261 -2.85 -3.09 3.19
C ILE A 261 -2.59 -1.74 2.53
N ALA A 262 -3.48 -1.32 1.64
CA ALA A 262 -3.40 -0.02 0.98
C ALA A 262 -4.29 0.99 1.73
N PHE A 263 -3.69 2.06 2.21
CA PHE A 263 -4.39 3.22 2.77
C PHE A 263 -4.49 4.30 1.70
N ASP A 264 -5.56 4.22 0.93
CA ASP A 264 -5.88 5.19 -0.11
C ASP A 264 -6.45 6.46 0.51
N GLU A 265 -6.12 7.62 -0.07
CA GLU A 265 -6.38 8.92 0.55
C GLU A 265 -5.88 8.98 2.00
N SER A 266 -4.65 8.51 2.22
CA SER A 266 -4.06 8.28 3.55
C SER A 266 -4.02 9.53 4.43
N HIS A 267 -4.11 10.74 3.84
CA HIS A 267 -4.28 11.97 4.59
C HIS A 267 -5.53 11.99 5.50
N ALA A 268 -6.51 11.12 5.24
CA ALA A 268 -7.66 10.94 6.15
C ALA A 268 -7.24 10.41 7.54
N MET A 269 -6.06 9.82 7.66
CA MET A 269 -5.46 9.41 8.94
C MET A 269 -4.64 10.52 9.61
N ALA A 270 -4.59 11.71 9.04
CA ALA A 270 -3.91 12.84 9.63
C ALA A 270 -4.34 13.06 11.08
N ASN A 271 -3.44 13.59 11.90
CA ASN A 271 -3.64 13.81 13.34
C ASN A 271 -3.87 12.52 14.16
N ALA A 272 -3.34 11.38 13.71
CA ALA A 272 -3.44 10.09 14.42
C ALA A 272 -2.83 10.11 15.83
N ALA A 273 -1.95 11.04 16.11
CA ALA A 273 -1.26 11.14 17.42
C ALA A 273 -1.85 12.21 18.36
N GLY A 274 -2.78 13.03 17.87
CA GLY A 274 -3.18 14.23 18.58
C GLY A 274 -2.08 15.30 18.54
N GLU A 275 -2.42 16.49 18.97
CA GLU A 275 -1.53 17.64 18.98
C GLU A 275 -1.70 18.37 20.31
N LYS A 276 -0.57 18.60 21.02
CA LYS A 276 -0.55 19.48 22.18
C LYS A 276 -0.10 20.87 21.74
N SER A 277 -0.91 21.87 21.95
CA SER A 277 -0.56 23.25 21.64
C SER A 277 -1.01 24.19 22.76
N ASP A 278 -0.38 25.36 22.82
CA ASP A 278 -0.76 26.45 23.77
C ASP A 278 -2.19 26.95 23.56
N ARG A 279 -2.82 26.60 22.44
CA ARG A 279 -4.21 26.95 22.10
C ARG A 279 -5.23 25.85 22.43
N GLY A 280 -4.78 24.79 23.12
CA GLY A 280 -5.56 23.62 23.50
C GLY A 280 -5.13 22.33 22.82
N ASP A 281 -5.36 21.22 23.52
CA ASP A 281 -4.99 19.89 23.03
C ASP A 281 -5.99 19.41 22.00
N LYS A 282 -5.55 19.09 20.77
CA LYS A 282 -6.35 18.37 19.80
C LYS A 282 -6.26 16.88 20.07
N LYS A 283 -7.39 16.24 20.33
CA LYS A 283 -7.46 14.78 20.47
C LYS A 283 -7.07 14.09 19.18
N ALA A 284 -6.43 12.93 19.31
CA ALA A 284 -6.10 12.09 18.17
C ALA A 284 -7.35 11.74 17.35
N SER A 285 -7.19 11.73 16.03
CA SER A 285 -8.24 11.33 15.09
C SER A 285 -8.59 9.87 15.29
N GLN A 286 -9.87 9.55 15.49
CA GLN A 286 -10.33 8.16 15.60
C GLN A 286 -10.06 7.35 14.33
N GLN A 287 -10.12 7.97 13.16
CA GLN A 287 -9.74 7.34 11.89
C GLN A 287 -8.25 7.02 11.84
N GLY A 288 -7.42 7.96 12.29
CA GLY A 288 -5.98 7.77 12.38
C GLY A 288 -5.59 6.66 13.36
N LEU A 289 -6.24 6.62 14.53
CA LEU A 289 -6.02 5.56 15.52
C LEU A 289 -6.42 4.18 15.00
N ALA A 290 -7.56 4.06 14.31
CA ALA A 290 -8.00 2.81 13.71
C ALA A 290 -7.05 2.34 12.61
N GLY A 291 -6.57 3.24 11.75
CA GLY A 291 -5.57 2.92 10.73
C GLY A 291 -4.23 2.49 11.32
N LEU A 292 -3.76 3.14 12.40
CA LEU A 292 -2.57 2.71 13.14
C LEU A 292 -2.77 1.32 13.75
N ALA A 293 -3.90 1.09 14.40
CA ALA A 293 -4.19 -0.20 15.01
C ALA A 293 -4.23 -1.33 13.99
N LEU A 294 -4.81 -1.10 12.80
CA LEU A 294 -4.85 -2.08 11.73
C LEU A 294 -3.43 -2.47 11.26
N GLN A 295 -2.58 -1.50 10.96
CA GLN A 295 -1.21 -1.79 10.53
C GLN A 295 -0.36 -2.41 11.65
N ASN A 296 -0.59 -2.04 12.92
CA ASN A 296 0.09 -2.63 14.07
C ASN A 296 -0.38 -4.07 14.38
N ALA A 297 -1.60 -4.41 14.03
CA ALA A 297 -2.12 -5.77 14.17
C ALA A 297 -1.45 -6.76 13.20
N ALA A 298 -0.93 -6.27 12.06
CA ALA A 298 -0.30 -7.08 11.01
C ALA A 298 1.15 -6.62 10.75
N PRO A 299 2.12 -7.03 11.58
CA PRO A 299 3.52 -6.59 11.47
C PRO A 299 4.17 -6.86 10.11
N ASP A 300 3.85 -8.01 9.51
CA ASP A 300 4.40 -8.44 8.23
C ASP A 300 3.63 -7.92 7.01
N ALA A 301 2.52 -7.22 7.22
CA ALA A 301 1.75 -6.62 6.13
C ALA A 301 2.60 -5.67 5.28
N ARG A 302 2.37 -5.70 3.97
CA ARG A 302 2.92 -4.76 3.00
C ARG A 302 2.06 -3.51 2.97
N VAL A 303 2.43 -2.53 3.79
CA VAL A 303 1.67 -1.30 3.97
C VAL A 303 2.01 -0.30 2.89
N LEU A 304 0.97 0.19 2.22
CA LEU A 304 1.04 1.21 1.18
C LEU A 304 0.22 2.42 1.61
N TYR A 305 0.85 3.57 1.68
CA TYR A 305 0.18 4.85 1.90
C TYR A 305 0.03 5.56 0.57
N VAL A 306 -1.16 6.03 0.25
CA VAL A 306 -1.47 6.68 -1.03
C VAL A 306 -2.13 8.03 -0.79
N SER A 307 -1.53 9.10 -1.26
CA SER A 307 -2.12 10.44 -1.17
C SER A 307 -1.50 11.40 -2.17
N ALA A 308 -2.33 12.14 -2.90
CA ALA A 308 -1.86 13.22 -3.77
C ALA A 308 -1.42 14.48 -2.97
N THR A 309 -1.96 14.63 -1.77
CA THR A 309 -1.69 15.77 -0.89
C THR A 309 -0.76 15.38 0.23
N GLY A 310 0.31 14.64 -0.05
CA GLY A 310 1.29 14.17 0.92
C GLY A 310 1.48 15.10 2.14
N ALA A 311 2.44 15.23 2.82
CA ALA A 311 2.53 16.06 4.02
C ALA A 311 2.55 17.57 3.69
N THR A 312 1.40 18.21 3.65
CA THR A 312 1.30 19.67 3.73
C THR A 312 1.82 20.20 5.08
N VAL A 313 1.73 19.35 6.12
CA VAL A 313 2.32 19.58 7.45
C VAL A 313 2.92 18.27 7.92
N VAL A 314 4.19 18.28 8.27
CA VAL A 314 4.94 17.07 8.66
C VAL A 314 4.31 16.33 9.85
N GLY A 315 3.71 17.05 10.77
CA GLY A 315 2.93 16.47 11.87
C GLY A 315 1.79 15.56 11.43
N ASN A 316 1.29 15.75 10.21
CA ASN A 316 0.25 14.91 9.63
C ASN A 316 0.74 13.53 9.20
N LEU A 317 2.04 13.26 9.14
CA LEU A 317 2.62 11.94 8.83
C LEU A 317 2.66 10.97 10.02
N ALA A 318 2.08 11.33 11.16
CA ALA A 318 2.06 10.49 12.36
C ALA A 318 1.50 9.07 12.15
N TYR A 319 0.66 8.88 11.14
CA TYR A 319 0.13 7.58 10.76
C TYR A 319 1.11 6.70 9.96
N ALA A 320 2.14 7.30 9.37
CA ALA A 320 3.05 6.63 8.45
C ALA A 320 4.23 5.95 9.17
N SER A 321 3.95 5.23 10.26
CA SER A 321 4.95 4.58 11.11
C SER A 321 5.82 3.54 10.38
N ARG A 322 5.32 3.00 9.26
CA ARG A 322 6.05 1.99 8.47
C ARG A 322 7.09 2.58 7.52
N LEU A 323 7.18 3.91 7.39
CA LEU A 323 8.22 4.55 6.58
C LEU A 323 9.57 4.60 7.28
N GLY A 324 9.61 4.43 8.61
CA GLY A 324 10.85 4.47 9.37
C GLY A 324 11.42 5.88 9.55
N LEU A 325 10.56 6.90 9.58
CA LEU A 325 10.95 8.30 9.71
C LEU A 325 11.46 8.65 11.13
N TRP A 326 11.15 7.83 12.12
CA TRP A 326 11.59 7.93 13.51
C TRP A 326 11.62 6.57 14.18
N GLY A 327 12.30 6.49 15.31
CA GLY A 327 12.29 5.31 16.19
C GLY A 327 13.08 4.09 15.66
N THR A 328 13.81 4.26 14.58
CA THR A 328 14.68 3.21 14.01
C THR A 328 16.14 3.64 14.09
N GLY A 329 17.06 2.69 14.21
CA GLY A 329 18.48 2.97 14.39
C GLY A 329 19.18 3.72 13.24
N ASP A 330 18.52 3.90 12.09
CA ASP A 330 19.06 4.60 10.92
C ASP A 330 18.63 6.06 10.85
N PHE A 331 17.58 6.44 11.58
CA PHE A 331 17.07 7.79 11.54
C PHE A 331 17.53 8.58 12.75
N PRO A 332 17.90 9.87 12.61
CA PRO A 332 18.43 10.68 13.70
C PRO A 332 17.39 11.02 14.77
N PHE A 333 16.13 10.64 14.58
CA PHE A 333 15.04 10.95 15.48
C PHE A 333 14.57 9.72 16.24
N VAL A 334 14.68 9.74 17.57
CA VAL A 334 14.23 8.64 18.43
C VAL A 334 12.71 8.59 18.51
N THR A 335 12.08 9.76 18.51
CA THR A 335 10.62 9.87 18.64
C THR A 335 10.01 10.67 17.49
N ARG A 336 8.73 10.43 17.25
CA ARG A 336 7.93 11.23 16.32
C ARG A 336 7.95 12.73 16.68
N ALA A 337 7.90 13.05 17.96
CA ALA A 337 7.89 14.44 18.41
C ALA A 337 9.20 15.15 18.01
N GLU A 338 10.35 14.50 18.20
CA GLU A 338 11.64 15.03 17.74
C GLU A 338 11.69 15.20 16.22
N PHE A 339 11.18 14.22 15.47
CA PHE A 339 11.08 14.32 14.01
C PHE A 339 10.23 15.52 13.58
N VAL A 340 9.03 15.67 14.14
CA VAL A 340 8.12 16.78 13.81
C VAL A 340 8.77 18.12 14.19
N ALA A 341 9.33 18.25 15.37
CA ALA A 341 9.99 19.48 15.82
C ALA A 341 11.18 19.86 14.93
N ALA A 342 12.00 18.88 14.53
CA ALA A 342 13.13 19.13 13.64
C ALA A 342 12.67 19.57 12.25
N MET A 343 11.59 18.97 11.72
CA MET A 343 11.04 19.35 10.44
C MET A 343 10.43 20.74 10.43
N GLU A 344 9.68 21.10 11.48
CA GLU A 344 9.11 22.43 11.64
C GLU A 344 10.19 23.51 11.80
N ALA A 345 11.27 23.19 12.51
CA ALA A 345 12.40 24.10 12.69
C ALA A 345 13.28 24.23 11.44
N GLY A 346 13.49 23.15 10.70
CA GLY A 346 14.40 23.09 9.56
C GLY A 346 13.78 23.47 8.23
N GLY A 347 12.45 23.53 8.12
CA GLY A 347 11.73 23.90 6.92
C GLY A 347 12.11 23.04 5.69
N ILE A 348 12.31 23.68 4.55
CA ILE A 348 12.62 23.02 3.27
C ILE A 348 13.94 22.22 3.34
N ALA A 349 14.96 22.73 3.99
CA ALA A 349 16.26 22.06 4.10
C ALA A 349 16.17 20.71 4.85
N ALA A 350 15.34 20.63 5.88
CA ALA A 350 15.10 19.38 6.59
C ALA A 350 14.29 18.37 5.73
N MET A 351 13.35 18.86 4.94
CA MET A 351 12.59 18.02 4.00
C MET A 351 13.50 17.45 2.89
N GLU A 352 14.45 18.23 2.40
CA GLU A 352 15.46 17.75 1.43
C GLU A 352 16.37 16.68 2.04
N MET A 353 16.81 16.85 3.27
CA MET A 353 17.60 15.82 3.96
C MET A 353 16.84 14.50 4.08
N ILE A 354 15.56 14.54 4.43
CA ILE A 354 14.74 13.32 4.54
C ILE A 354 14.51 12.67 3.19
N SER A 355 14.28 13.44 2.14
CA SER A 355 14.09 12.87 0.81
C SER A 355 15.35 12.17 0.25
N ARG A 356 16.52 12.47 0.79
CA ARG A 356 17.76 11.73 0.49
C ARG A 356 17.85 10.39 1.21
N ASP A 357 17.21 10.27 2.37
CA ASP A 357 17.29 9.10 3.25
C ASP A 357 16.09 8.14 3.08
N LEU A 358 15.03 8.57 2.40
CA LEU A 358 13.86 7.76 2.02
C LEU A 358 14.05 7.08 0.69
#